data_8e23e38121b329cb6fdb3939c63999d5
#
_entry.id   8e23e38121b329cb6fdb3939c63999d5
#
_cell.length_a   1.000
_cell.length_b   1.000
_cell.length_c   1.000
_cell.angle_alpha   90.00
_cell.angle_beta   90.00
_cell.angle_gamma   90.00
#
_symmetry.space_group_name_H-M   'P 1'
#
loop_
_entity.id
_entity.type
_entity.pdbx_description
1 polymer ?
#
loop_
_entity_poly.entity_id
_entity_poly.type
_entity_poly.pdbx_seq_one_letter_code
_entity_poly.pdbx_strand_id
1 'polypeptide(L)'
;MGLAGALAAVTADTWATELGVLASGRPRLITTGESVEAGTSGGITLTGTAAAAAGASLIALVGSSLGGQRLVISAAIGGLGGALFDSVLGATIQAIYYCPACDRQTERHPLHSCGTETVLVRGWPWLENDAVNFFASVAGALIAIGGWRLLG
;
A
#
# COMPACT_ATOMS: atom_id res chain seq x y z
N MET A 1 9.12 -3.84 -17.82
CA MET A 1 8.50 -4.63 -16.73
C MET A 1 8.59 -3.93 -15.38
N GLY A 2 9.76 -3.41 -14.94
CA GLY A 2 9.87 -2.73 -13.65
C GLY A 2 8.92 -1.53 -13.50
N LEU A 3 8.83 -0.66 -14.51
CA LEU A 3 7.88 0.45 -14.52
C LEU A 3 6.43 -0.03 -14.39
N ALA A 4 6.07 -1.10 -15.12
CA ALA A 4 4.72 -1.66 -15.02
C ALA A 4 4.41 -2.20 -13.62
N GLY A 5 5.39 -2.86 -12.96
CA GLY A 5 5.27 -3.32 -11.58
C GLY A 5 5.12 -2.18 -10.58
N ALA A 6 5.90 -1.10 -10.74
CA ALA A 6 5.79 0.10 -9.89
C ALA A 6 4.43 0.78 -10.03
N LEU A 7 3.98 1.03 -11.27
CA LEU A 7 2.67 1.64 -11.53
C LEU A 7 1.51 0.74 -11.03
N ALA A 8 1.65 -0.58 -11.20
CA ALA A 8 0.68 -1.53 -10.69
C ALA A 8 0.62 -1.50 -9.16
N ALA A 9 1.76 -1.35 -8.46
CA ALA A 9 1.80 -1.24 -7.00
C ALA A 9 1.11 0.03 -6.50
N VAL A 10 1.42 1.18 -7.10
CA VAL A 10 0.77 2.45 -6.74
C VAL A 10 -0.74 2.39 -6.96
N THR A 11 -1.18 1.86 -8.12
CA THR A 11 -2.61 1.73 -8.41
C THR A 11 -3.30 0.74 -7.47
N ALA A 12 -2.64 -0.39 -7.17
CA ALA A 12 -3.15 -1.39 -6.24
C ALA A 12 -3.33 -0.82 -4.84
N ASP A 13 -2.34 -0.10 -4.32
CA ASP A 13 -2.40 0.52 -3.00
C ASP A 13 -3.48 1.59 -2.93
N THR A 14 -3.55 2.47 -3.92
CA THR A 14 -4.62 3.49 -4.01
C THR A 14 -6.01 2.85 -4.01
N TRP A 15 -6.23 1.82 -4.82
CA TRP A 15 -7.53 1.14 -4.86
C TRP A 15 -7.82 0.39 -3.57
N ALA A 16 -6.80 -0.21 -2.94
CA ALA A 16 -6.96 -0.86 -1.64
C ALA A 16 -7.47 0.11 -0.57
N THR A 17 -6.86 1.30 -0.52
CA THR A 17 -7.19 2.33 0.46
C THR A 17 -8.58 2.93 0.20
N GLU A 18 -8.81 3.41 -1.03
CA GLU A 18 -10.06 4.12 -1.39
C GLU A 18 -11.29 3.19 -1.38
N LEU A 19 -11.16 1.96 -1.86
CA LEU A 19 -12.27 1.01 -1.89
C LEU A 19 -12.36 0.16 -0.62
N GLY A 20 -11.26 0.03 0.11
CA GLY A 20 -11.21 -0.69 1.38
C GLY A 20 -12.11 -0.08 2.46
N VAL A 21 -12.33 1.23 2.42
CA VAL A 21 -13.26 1.93 3.34
C VAL A 21 -14.72 1.53 3.13
N LEU A 22 -15.07 0.97 1.98
CA LEU A 22 -16.42 0.47 1.68
C LEU A 22 -16.68 -0.91 2.31
N ALA A 23 -15.65 -1.53 2.92
CA ALA A 23 -15.83 -2.81 3.60
C ALA A 23 -16.76 -2.65 4.80
N SER A 24 -17.71 -3.56 4.94
CA SER A 24 -18.65 -3.58 6.08
C SER A 24 -18.02 -4.06 7.39
N GLY A 25 -16.81 -4.62 7.35
CA GLY A 25 -16.08 -5.15 8.51
C GLY A 25 -14.92 -4.27 8.95
N ARG A 26 -14.46 -4.47 10.20
CA ARG A 26 -13.24 -3.80 10.67
C ARG A 26 -12.01 -4.34 9.94
N PRO A 27 -11.05 -3.48 9.58
CA PRO A 27 -9.77 -3.91 9.04
C PRO A 27 -9.03 -4.81 10.03
N ARG A 28 -8.12 -5.63 9.50
CA ARG A 28 -7.18 -6.42 10.30
C ARG A 28 -5.77 -6.00 10.00
N LEU A 29 -4.96 -5.86 11.04
CA LEU A 29 -3.54 -5.56 10.87
C LEU A 29 -2.85 -6.70 10.13
N ILE A 30 -2.16 -6.40 9.04
CA ILE A 30 -1.56 -7.42 8.17
C ILE A 30 -0.55 -8.31 8.89
N THR A 31 0.10 -7.81 9.94
CA THR A 31 1.15 -8.52 10.69
C THR A 31 0.62 -9.44 11.78
N THR A 32 -0.48 -9.09 12.45
CA THR A 32 -1.01 -9.83 13.60
C THR A 32 -2.39 -10.43 13.36
N GLY A 33 -3.13 -9.93 12.36
CA GLY A 33 -4.52 -10.31 12.11
C GLY A 33 -5.51 -9.71 13.12
N GLU A 34 -5.06 -8.89 14.06
CA GLU A 34 -5.91 -8.23 15.04
C GLU A 34 -6.83 -7.21 14.37
N SER A 35 -8.06 -7.09 14.88
CA SER A 35 -9.02 -6.11 14.39
C SER A 35 -8.61 -4.71 14.85
N VAL A 36 -8.53 -3.78 13.90
CA VAL A 36 -8.13 -2.39 14.14
C VAL A 36 -9.21 -1.41 13.65
N GLU A 37 -9.06 -0.15 14.00
CA GLU A 37 -9.95 0.91 13.51
C GLU A 37 -9.74 1.18 12.02
N ALA A 38 -10.80 1.62 11.33
CA ALA A 38 -10.68 2.05 9.95
C ALA A 38 -9.70 3.23 9.82
N GLY A 39 -8.81 3.15 8.82
CA GLY A 39 -7.75 4.14 8.63
C GLY A 39 -6.47 3.88 9.44
N THR A 40 -6.38 2.76 10.17
CA THR A 40 -5.13 2.35 10.80
C THR A 40 -4.13 1.90 9.73
N SER A 41 -2.94 2.48 9.74
CA SER A 41 -1.84 2.13 8.83
C SER A 41 -1.48 0.65 8.93
N GLY A 42 -1.44 -0.04 7.78
CA GLY A 42 -1.24 -1.49 7.71
C GLY A 42 -2.48 -2.34 8.00
N GLY A 43 -3.65 -1.71 8.16
CA GLY A 43 -4.93 -2.40 8.26
C GLY A 43 -5.46 -2.82 6.89
N ILE A 44 -5.70 -4.10 6.67
CA ILE A 44 -6.22 -4.67 5.41
C ILE A 44 -7.65 -5.16 5.56
N THR A 45 -8.41 -5.13 4.47
CA THR A 45 -9.74 -5.71 4.36
C THR A 45 -9.81 -6.61 3.13
N LEU A 46 -10.74 -7.57 3.10
CA LEU A 46 -10.97 -8.39 1.89
C LEU A 46 -11.35 -7.53 0.69
N THR A 47 -12.22 -6.53 0.90
CA THR A 47 -12.63 -5.59 -0.16
C THR A 47 -11.42 -4.81 -0.68
N GLY A 48 -10.57 -4.25 0.22
CA GLY A 48 -9.36 -3.54 -0.16
C GLY A 48 -8.36 -4.43 -0.89
N THR A 49 -8.14 -5.66 -0.41
CA THR A 49 -7.23 -6.62 -1.08
C THR A 49 -7.75 -7.03 -2.46
N ALA A 50 -9.05 -7.24 -2.61
CA ALA A 50 -9.66 -7.51 -3.93
C ALA A 50 -9.52 -6.29 -4.87
N ALA A 51 -9.71 -5.09 -4.36
CA ALA A 51 -9.50 -3.85 -5.10
C ALA A 51 -8.03 -3.68 -5.51
N ALA A 52 -7.07 -3.99 -4.62
CA ALA A 52 -5.65 -4.00 -4.95
C ALA A 52 -5.35 -4.95 -6.11
N ALA A 53 -5.87 -6.18 -6.06
CA ALA A 53 -5.69 -7.17 -7.12
C ALA A 53 -6.30 -6.69 -8.45
N ALA A 54 -7.47 -6.05 -8.42
CA ALA A 54 -8.11 -5.47 -9.59
C ALA A 54 -7.29 -4.31 -10.18
N GLY A 55 -6.81 -3.38 -9.35
CA GLY A 55 -5.97 -2.25 -9.77
C GLY A 55 -4.65 -2.70 -10.39
N ALA A 56 -3.95 -3.65 -9.73
CA ALA A 56 -2.74 -4.25 -10.27
C ALA A 56 -2.99 -4.94 -11.62
N SER A 57 -4.08 -5.70 -11.73
CA SER A 57 -4.46 -6.40 -12.96
C SER A 57 -4.78 -5.43 -14.09
N LEU A 58 -5.44 -4.33 -13.81
CA LEU A 58 -5.75 -3.30 -14.80
C LEU A 58 -4.47 -2.75 -15.45
N ILE A 59 -3.49 -2.33 -14.64
CA ILE A 59 -2.21 -1.81 -15.14
C ILE A 59 -1.45 -2.90 -15.92
N ALA A 60 -1.45 -4.12 -15.41
CA ALA A 60 -0.81 -5.26 -16.07
C ALA A 60 -1.43 -5.53 -17.45
N LEU A 61 -2.76 -5.50 -17.57
CA LEU A 61 -3.47 -5.70 -18.84
C LEU A 61 -3.21 -4.56 -19.83
N VAL A 62 -3.20 -3.31 -19.37
CA VAL A 62 -2.82 -2.15 -20.22
C VAL A 62 -1.41 -2.34 -20.78
N GLY A 63 -0.48 -2.86 -19.97
CA GLY A 63 0.88 -3.17 -20.40
C GLY A 63 1.02 -4.39 -21.33
N SER A 64 -0.03 -5.18 -21.53
CA SER A 64 0.03 -6.45 -22.28
C SER A 64 0.54 -6.31 -23.72
N SER A 65 0.22 -5.18 -24.37
CA SER A 65 0.68 -4.86 -25.73
C SER A 65 2.20 -4.69 -25.83
N LEU A 66 2.90 -4.41 -24.71
CA LEU A 66 4.34 -4.17 -24.68
C LEU A 66 5.16 -5.42 -24.36
N GLY A 67 4.58 -6.44 -23.73
CA GLY A 67 5.33 -7.61 -23.27
C GLY A 67 4.52 -8.90 -23.17
N GLY A 68 3.30 -8.91 -23.68
CA GLY A 68 2.45 -10.09 -23.70
C GLY A 68 2.12 -10.66 -22.30
N GLN A 69 1.77 -11.94 -22.26
CA GLN A 69 1.30 -12.61 -21.05
C GLN A 69 2.31 -12.60 -19.88
N ARG A 70 3.61 -12.67 -20.17
CA ARG A 70 4.66 -12.63 -19.14
C ARG A 70 4.66 -11.30 -18.40
N LEU A 71 4.50 -10.18 -19.13
CA LEU A 71 4.43 -8.87 -18.51
C LEU A 71 3.17 -8.73 -17.65
N VAL A 72 2.05 -9.23 -18.13
CA VAL A 72 0.78 -9.21 -17.38
C VAL A 72 0.93 -9.92 -16.03
N ILE A 73 1.41 -11.15 -16.04
CA ILE A 73 1.58 -11.94 -14.81
C ILE A 73 2.58 -11.26 -13.86
N SER A 74 3.76 -10.88 -14.39
CA SER A 74 4.81 -10.29 -13.57
C SER A 74 4.41 -8.94 -12.97
N ALA A 75 3.72 -8.08 -13.74
CA ALA A 75 3.26 -6.78 -13.27
C ALA A 75 2.11 -6.91 -12.26
N ALA A 76 1.17 -7.82 -12.47
CA ALA A 76 0.08 -8.06 -11.52
C ALA A 76 0.60 -8.56 -10.17
N ILE A 77 1.52 -9.54 -10.18
CA ILE A 77 2.17 -10.05 -8.95
C ILE A 77 2.99 -8.94 -8.29
N GLY A 78 3.76 -8.17 -9.08
CA GLY A 78 4.53 -7.04 -8.58
C GLY A 78 3.65 -5.96 -7.94
N GLY A 79 2.54 -5.64 -8.59
CA GLY A 79 1.57 -4.65 -8.09
C GLY A 79 0.96 -5.06 -6.76
N LEU A 80 0.41 -6.27 -6.69
CA LEU A 80 -0.18 -6.78 -5.45
C LEU A 80 0.88 -6.93 -4.34
N GLY A 81 2.07 -7.44 -4.69
CA GLY A 81 3.17 -7.59 -3.75
C GLY A 81 3.66 -6.24 -3.20
N GLY A 82 3.73 -5.20 -4.04
CA GLY A 82 4.07 -3.84 -3.61
C GLY A 82 3.04 -3.25 -2.65
N ALA A 83 1.74 -3.38 -2.94
CA ALA A 83 0.68 -2.90 -2.06
C ALA A 83 0.64 -3.65 -0.71
N LEU A 84 0.90 -4.95 -0.70
CA LEU A 84 1.03 -5.70 0.55
C LEU A 84 2.27 -5.30 1.33
N PHE A 85 3.37 -5.00 0.65
CA PHE A 85 4.60 -4.49 1.28
C PHE A 85 4.36 -3.11 1.92
N ASP A 86 3.61 -2.22 1.26
CA ASP A 86 3.13 -0.96 1.84
C ASP A 86 2.43 -1.20 3.17
N SER A 87 1.42 -2.07 3.17
CA SER A 87 0.68 -2.44 4.39
C SER A 87 1.59 -3.01 5.49
N VAL A 88 2.63 -3.77 5.15
CA VAL A 88 3.60 -4.28 6.13
C VAL A 88 4.43 -3.14 6.72
N LEU A 89 4.93 -2.22 5.90
CA LEU A 89 5.65 -1.04 6.39
C LEU A 89 4.74 -0.17 7.27
N GLY A 90 3.50 0.05 6.84
CA GLY A 90 2.47 0.77 7.59
C GLY A 90 2.18 0.14 8.95
N ALA A 91 2.12 -1.19 9.03
CA ALA A 91 1.90 -1.90 10.28
C ALA A 91 3.11 -1.89 11.24
N THR A 92 4.32 -1.64 10.73
CA THR A 92 5.56 -1.86 11.50
C THR A 92 6.33 -0.58 11.78
N ILE A 93 6.97 0.01 10.79
CA ILE A 93 8.01 1.04 10.95
C ILE A 93 7.65 2.42 10.40
N GLN A 94 6.50 2.57 9.74
CA GLN A 94 5.99 3.87 9.29
C GLN A 94 5.79 4.83 10.45
N ALA A 95 6.14 6.10 10.25
CA ALA A 95 5.91 7.17 11.22
C ALA A 95 4.40 7.39 11.43
N ILE A 96 3.95 7.19 12.65
CA ILE A 96 2.57 7.48 13.07
C ILE A 96 2.61 8.52 14.17
N TYR A 97 1.79 9.54 14.02
CA TYR A 97 1.68 10.65 14.93
C TYR A 97 0.36 10.61 15.69
N TYR A 98 0.26 11.37 16.77
CA TYR A 98 -0.94 11.53 17.57
C TYR A 98 -1.34 12.99 17.62
N CYS A 99 -2.61 13.28 17.40
CA CYS A 99 -3.17 14.60 17.55
C CYS A 99 -3.87 14.73 18.93
N PRO A 100 -3.34 15.54 19.88
CA PRO A 100 -3.93 15.64 21.20
C PRO A 100 -5.30 16.34 21.23
N ALA A 101 -5.59 17.20 20.27
CA ALA A 101 -6.88 17.88 20.21
C ALA A 101 -8.01 16.99 19.69
N CYS A 102 -7.69 16.02 18.79
CA CYS A 102 -8.67 15.11 18.21
C CYS A 102 -8.68 13.74 18.88
N ASP A 103 -7.75 13.48 19.80
CA ASP A 103 -7.56 12.20 20.51
C ASP A 103 -7.46 10.99 19.55
N ARG A 104 -6.62 11.13 18.50
CA ARG A 104 -6.51 10.08 17.46
C ARG A 104 -5.14 10.04 16.81
N GLN A 105 -4.78 8.87 16.33
CA GLN A 105 -3.60 8.67 15.50
C GLN A 105 -3.82 9.24 14.09
N THR A 106 -2.73 9.66 13.46
CA THR A 106 -2.71 10.27 12.13
C THR A 106 -1.35 10.07 11.48
N GLU A 107 -1.31 10.10 10.16
CA GLU A 107 -0.05 10.15 9.39
C GLU A 107 0.39 11.59 9.09
N ARG A 108 -0.44 12.58 9.44
CA ARG A 108 -0.15 14.00 9.17
C ARG A 108 0.82 14.58 10.18
N HIS A 109 1.86 15.23 9.65
CA HIS A 109 2.89 15.95 10.39
C HIS A 109 3.34 17.17 9.56
N PRO A 110 3.71 18.32 10.14
CA PRO A 110 3.71 18.62 11.58
C PRO A 110 2.33 18.97 12.17
N LEU A 111 1.34 19.27 11.32
CA LEU A 111 0.00 19.68 11.75
C LEU A 111 -1.08 18.69 11.32
N HIS A 112 -1.96 18.34 12.23
CA HIS A 112 -3.21 17.64 11.92
C HIS A 112 -4.18 18.54 11.16
N SER A 113 -5.21 17.97 10.53
CA SER A 113 -6.25 18.71 9.79
C SER A 113 -7.03 19.74 10.64
N CYS A 114 -7.01 19.62 11.96
CA CYS A 114 -7.58 20.61 12.91
C CYS A 114 -6.63 21.77 13.25
N GLY A 115 -5.41 21.81 12.66
CA GLY A 115 -4.41 22.83 12.92
C GLY A 115 -3.55 22.62 14.17
N THR A 116 -3.73 21.51 14.90
CA THR A 116 -2.95 21.18 16.09
C THR A 116 -1.66 20.45 15.71
N GLU A 117 -0.55 20.78 16.38
CA GLU A 117 0.71 20.06 16.25
C GLU A 117 0.56 18.61 16.68
N THR A 118 1.23 17.72 15.94
CA THR A 118 1.19 16.29 16.17
C THR A 118 2.48 15.79 16.79
N VAL A 119 2.39 14.72 17.58
CA VAL A 119 3.53 14.11 18.27
C VAL A 119 3.76 12.70 17.72
N LEU A 120 5.01 12.37 17.39
CA LEU A 120 5.39 11.02 16.95
C LEU A 120 5.13 10.01 18.08
N VAL A 121 4.37 8.95 17.78
CA VAL A 121 4.05 7.87 18.74
C VAL A 121 4.57 6.51 18.31
N ARG A 122 4.89 6.33 17.02
CA ARG A 122 5.43 5.06 16.49
C ARG A 122 6.23 5.31 15.23
N GLY A 123 7.16 4.42 14.94
CA GLY A 123 7.90 4.36 13.68
C GLY A 123 9.09 5.29 13.60
N TRP A 124 9.68 5.37 12.43
CA TRP A 124 10.84 6.21 12.16
C TRP A 124 10.41 7.55 11.56
N PRO A 125 10.86 8.70 12.11
CA PRO A 125 10.38 10.03 11.70
C PRO A 125 10.52 10.32 10.19
N TRP A 126 11.55 9.76 9.55
CA TRP A 126 11.81 9.95 8.12
C TRP A 126 10.97 9.03 7.23
N LEU A 127 10.38 7.97 7.78
CA LEU A 127 9.57 7.00 7.03
C LEU A 127 8.08 7.38 7.12
N GLU A 128 7.76 8.54 6.58
CA GLU A 128 6.40 9.01 6.42
C GLU A 128 5.69 8.29 5.27
N ASN A 129 4.41 8.51 5.11
CA ASN A 129 3.57 7.85 4.10
C ASN A 129 4.16 7.94 2.68
N ASP A 130 4.69 9.09 2.28
CA ASP A 130 5.27 9.26 0.94
C ASP A 130 6.51 8.37 0.73
N ALA A 131 7.33 8.22 1.76
CA ALA A 131 8.49 7.33 1.71
C ALA A 131 8.06 5.85 1.67
N VAL A 132 7.01 5.48 2.41
CA VAL A 132 6.43 4.12 2.36
C VAL A 132 5.93 3.82 0.95
N ASN A 133 5.14 4.69 0.35
CA ASN A 133 4.63 4.55 -1.02
C ASN A 133 5.76 4.45 -2.06
N PHE A 134 6.83 5.22 -1.87
CA PHE A 134 8.02 5.11 -2.73
C PHE A 134 8.66 3.72 -2.62
N PHE A 135 8.91 3.23 -1.40
CA PHE A 135 9.51 1.90 -1.22
C PHE A 135 8.58 0.77 -1.68
N ALA A 136 7.27 0.91 -1.52
CA ALA A 136 6.28 -0.02 -2.03
C ALA A 136 6.31 -0.09 -3.57
N SER A 137 6.44 1.06 -4.25
CA SER A 137 6.57 1.10 -5.70
C SER A 137 7.87 0.46 -6.20
N VAL A 138 8.98 0.67 -5.48
CA VAL A 138 10.27 0.01 -5.76
C VAL A 138 10.17 -1.50 -5.56
N ALA A 139 9.54 -1.94 -4.47
CA ALA A 139 9.30 -3.36 -4.21
C ALA A 139 8.47 -4.00 -5.32
N GLY A 140 7.38 -3.36 -5.75
CA GLY A 140 6.56 -3.80 -6.88
C GLY A 140 7.35 -3.92 -8.19
N ALA A 141 8.24 -2.95 -8.47
CA ALA A 141 9.13 -3.02 -9.62
C ALA A 141 10.09 -4.22 -9.56
N LEU A 142 10.72 -4.43 -8.41
CA LEU A 142 11.68 -5.53 -8.21
C LEU A 142 11.01 -6.90 -8.30
N ILE A 143 9.83 -7.05 -7.70
CA ILE A 143 9.03 -8.28 -7.77
C ILE A 143 8.64 -8.57 -9.23
N ALA A 144 8.20 -7.55 -9.97
CA ALA A 144 7.85 -7.71 -11.38
C ALA A 144 9.07 -8.08 -12.25
N ILE A 145 10.25 -7.52 -11.98
CA ILE A 145 11.49 -7.88 -12.66
C ILE A 145 11.87 -9.34 -12.34
N GLY A 146 11.79 -9.73 -11.08
CA GLY A 146 12.05 -11.11 -10.65
C GLY A 146 11.09 -12.11 -11.30
N GLY A 147 9.78 -11.82 -11.24
CA GLY A 147 8.75 -12.64 -11.89
C GLY A 147 8.97 -12.80 -13.40
N TRP A 148 9.31 -11.72 -14.08
CA TRP A 148 9.64 -11.74 -15.50
C TRP A 148 10.82 -12.67 -15.82
N ARG A 149 11.87 -12.68 -15.00
CA ARG A 149 13.03 -13.55 -15.19
C ARG A 149 12.71 -15.02 -14.94
N LEU A 150 11.84 -15.29 -13.96
CA LEU A 150 11.44 -16.66 -13.61
C LEU A 150 10.48 -17.31 -14.63
N LEU A 151 9.69 -16.50 -15.33
CA LEU A 151 8.74 -16.99 -16.33
C LEU A 151 9.39 -17.22 -17.71
N GLY A 152 10.67 -17.05 -17.85
CA GLY A 152 11.20 -17.24 -19.08
C GLY A 152 12.53 -17.41 -19.44
#